data_4c88bf088698787525e82351f312a6c2
#
_entry.id   4c88bf088698787525e82351f312a6c2
#
_cell.length_a   1.000
_cell.length_b   1.000
_cell.length_c   1.000
_cell.angle_alpha   90.00
_cell.angle_beta   90.00
_cell.angle_gamma   90.00
#
_symmetry.space_group_name_H-M   'P 1'
#
loop_
_entity.id
_entity.type
_entity.pdbx_description
1 polymer ?
#
loop_
_entity_poly.entity_id
_entity_poly.type
_entity_poly.pdbx_seq_one_letter_code
_entity_poly.pdbx_strand_id
1 'polypeptide(L)'
;CLVGSEMCIRDRLPIVYAFALINLALATFMPNEFITHLEATPGMLVHIGLSLFSYATLIIAALYAMQLAWIDYQLKNKKLAFNHEMPPLMVIERKMFHITQVGVVLLTLTLCTGLFYMKNLFSVENIDKAVLSIIAWFVYIVLLWGHYHEGWRGRRVVWFNVAGAGILTLAYFGSRFIQQFAG
;
A
#
# COMPACT_ATOMS: atom_id res chain seq x y z
N CYS A 1 -15.08 -28.17 -3.88
CA CYS A 1 -14.16 -27.00 -3.92
C CYS A 1 -14.66 -25.72 -3.23
N LEU A 2 -15.80 -25.75 -2.51
CA LEU A 2 -16.36 -24.58 -1.82
C LEU A 2 -15.93 -24.46 -0.34
N VAL A 3 -15.50 -25.55 0.29
CA VAL A 3 -15.10 -25.57 1.72
C VAL A 3 -13.68 -25.01 1.96
N GLY A 4 -12.79 -25.06 0.96
CA GLY A 4 -11.42 -24.53 1.08
C GLY A 4 -11.31 -22.99 0.99
N SER A 5 -12.32 -22.31 0.43
CA SER A 5 -12.31 -20.86 0.30
C SER A 5 -12.63 -20.13 1.61
N GLU A 6 -13.51 -20.69 2.43
CA GLU A 6 -13.93 -20.09 3.69
C GLU A 6 -12.84 -20.12 4.78
N MET A 7 -12.06 -21.20 4.84
CA MET A 7 -10.93 -21.29 5.79
C MET A 7 -9.80 -20.32 5.44
N CYS A 8 -9.54 -20.13 4.16
CA CYS A 8 -8.51 -19.20 3.68
C CYS A 8 -8.87 -17.71 3.89
N ILE A 9 -10.17 -17.40 3.94
CA ILE A 9 -10.68 -16.06 4.23
C ILE A 9 -10.56 -15.77 5.73
N ARG A 10 -10.88 -16.74 6.58
CA ARG A 10 -10.86 -16.60 8.05
C ARG A 10 -9.47 -16.34 8.61
N ASP A 11 -8.42 -16.87 8.01
CA ASP A 11 -7.02 -16.66 8.42
C ASP A 11 -6.47 -15.28 8.02
N ARG A 12 -7.11 -14.63 7.03
CA ARG A 12 -6.68 -13.30 6.52
C ARG A 12 -7.42 -12.13 7.18
N LEU A 13 -8.61 -12.39 7.73
CA LEU A 13 -9.43 -11.38 8.39
C LEU A 13 -8.70 -10.67 9.54
N PRO A 14 -7.93 -11.33 10.42
CA PRO A 14 -7.25 -10.66 11.53
C PRO A 14 -6.25 -9.60 11.06
N ILE A 15 -5.54 -9.85 9.96
CA ILE A 15 -4.53 -8.93 9.42
C ILE A 15 -5.21 -7.69 8.82
N VAL A 16 -6.31 -7.90 8.08
CA VAL A 16 -7.10 -6.81 7.49
C VAL A 16 -7.76 -5.98 8.58
N TYR A 17 -8.31 -6.62 9.62
CA TYR A 17 -8.91 -5.91 10.75
C TYR A 17 -7.87 -5.17 11.60
N ALA A 18 -6.70 -5.75 11.85
CA ALA A 18 -5.61 -5.08 12.55
C ALA A 18 -5.17 -3.81 11.80
N PHE A 19 -5.02 -3.92 10.48
CA PHE A 19 -4.69 -2.77 9.64
C PHE A 19 -5.80 -1.71 9.64
N ALA A 20 -7.07 -2.12 9.51
CA ALA A 20 -8.21 -1.22 9.59
C ALA A 20 -8.29 -0.52 10.95
N LEU A 21 -8.06 -1.24 12.05
CA LEU A 21 -8.02 -0.68 13.40
C LEU A 21 -6.89 0.33 13.57
N ILE A 22 -5.70 0.04 13.06
CA ILE A 22 -4.56 0.97 13.10
C ILE A 22 -4.90 2.25 12.33
N ASN A 23 -5.46 2.14 11.12
CA ASN A 23 -5.86 3.31 10.35
C ASN A 23 -6.98 4.12 11.01
N LEU A 24 -7.97 3.44 11.60
CA LEU A 24 -9.06 4.09 12.32
C LEU A 24 -8.54 4.78 13.59
N ALA A 25 -7.66 4.15 14.34
CA ALA A 25 -7.02 4.73 15.50
C ALA A 25 -6.21 5.98 15.13
N LEU A 26 -5.38 5.89 14.08
CA LEU A 26 -4.63 7.03 13.57
C LEU A 26 -5.57 8.18 13.14
N ALA A 27 -6.68 7.87 12.47
CA ALA A 27 -7.66 8.88 12.06
C ALA A 27 -8.40 9.51 13.26
N THR A 28 -8.65 8.74 14.33
CA THR A 28 -9.38 9.21 15.52
C THR A 28 -8.49 10.08 16.42
N PHE A 29 -7.21 9.77 16.53
CA PHE A 29 -6.27 10.54 17.34
C PHE A 29 -5.73 11.81 16.63
N MET A 30 -5.97 11.95 15.31
CA MET A 30 -5.60 13.15 14.58
C MET A 30 -6.76 14.17 14.60
N PRO A 31 -6.54 15.43 15.02
CA PRO A 31 -7.58 16.45 15.04
C PRO A 31 -8.11 16.71 13.62
N ASN A 32 -9.45 16.65 13.51
CA ASN A 32 -10.20 16.80 12.26
C ASN A 32 -10.33 18.25 11.83
N GLU A 33 -9.31 18.82 11.23
CA GLU A 33 -9.48 20.07 10.46
C GLU A 33 -9.73 19.83 8.96
N PHE A 34 -10.04 18.58 8.59
CA PHE A 34 -10.03 18.14 7.19
C PHE A 34 -11.30 18.52 6.40
N ILE A 35 -12.34 19.03 7.05
CA ILE A 35 -13.67 19.20 6.41
C ILE A 35 -14.02 20.66 6.08
N THR A 36 -13.28 21.65 6.57
CA THR A 36 -13.71 23.06 6.52
C THR A 36 -13.44 23.81 5.21
N HIS A 37 -12.69 23.25 4.28
CA HIS A 37 -12.41 23.89 2.99
C HIS A 37 -12.61 22.96 1.79
N LEU A 38 -13.65 22.12 1.79
CA LEU A 38 -14.06 21.31 0.63
C LEU A 38 -14.91 22.15 -0.36
N GLU A 39 -14.56 23.39 -0.61
CA GLU A 39 -14.86 24.08 -1.86
C GLU A 39 -13.97 23.49 -2.97
N ALA A 40 -14.02 22.16 -3.06
CA ALA A 40 -13.16 21.41 -3.91
C ALA A 40 -13.67 21.50 -5.33
N THR A 41 -12.83 22.03 -6.20
CA THR A 41 -13.02 21.83 -7.64
C THR A 41 -13.19 20.32 -7.92
N PRO A 42 -14.07 19.93 -8.87
CA PRO A 42 -14.32 18.50 -9.16
C PRO A 42 -13.04 17.69 -9.39
N GLY A 43 -12.01 18.31 -9.96
CA GLY A 43 -10.71 17.67 -10.19
C GLY A 43 -9.96 17.31 -8.90
N MET A 44 -10.10 18.11 -7.84
CA MET A 44 -9.50 17.83 -6.53
C MET A 44 -10.17 16.64 -5.86
N LEU A 45 -11.50 16.51 -5.98
CA LEU A 45 -12.23 15.34 -5.47
C LEU A 45 -11.80 14.05 -6.17
N VAL A 46 -11.62 14.09 -7.51
CA VAL A 46 -11.12 12.96 -8.28
C VAL A 46 -9.72 12.58 -7.83
N HIS A 47 -8.82 13.56 -7.63
CA HIS A 47 -7.47 13.32 -7.14
C HIS A 47 -7.47 12.66 -5.76
N ILE A 48 -8.26 13.15 -4.82
CA ILE A 48 -8.39 12.58 -3.47
C ILE A 48 -8.92 11.15 -3.55
N GLY A 49 -9.97 10.91 -4.33
CA GLY A 49 -10.54 9.57 -4.53
C GLY A 49 -9.51 8.59 -5.11
N LEU A 50 -8.82 8.96 -6.19
CA LEU A 50 -7.78 8.14 -6.80
C LEU A 50 -6.63 7.86 -5.84
N SER A 51 -6.22 8.84 -5.05
CA SER A 51 -5.13 8.68 -4.07
C SER A 51 -5.50 7.68 -2.98
N LEU A 52 -6.73 7.74 -2.45
CA LEU A 52 -7.23 6.78 -1.46
C LEU A 52 -7.32 5.36 -2.02
N PHE A 53 -7.86 5.20 -3.24
CA PHE A 53 -7.95 3.88 -3.89
C PHE A 53 -6.56 3.30 -4.19
N SER A 54 -5.63 4.12 -4.69
CA SER A 54 -4.26 3.71 -4.92
C SER A 54 -3.58 3.24 -3.64
N TYR A 55 -3.67 4.06 -2.58
CA TYR A 55 -3.11 3.72 -1.28
C TYR A 55 -3.68 2.42 -0.72
N ALA A 56 -5.01 2.27 -0.71
CA ALA A 56 -5.67 1.07 -0.23
C ALA A 56 -5.22 -0.18 -1.01
N THR A 57 -5.13 -0.09 -2.35
CA THR A 57 -4.71 -1.20 -3.20
C THR A 57 -3.26 -1.61 -2.92
N LEU A 58 -2.34 -0.64 -2.77
CA LEU A 58 -0.93 -0.90 -2.50
C LEU A 58 -0.69 -1.44 -1.09
N ILE A 59 -1.48 -1.02 -0.11
CA ILE A 59 -1.47 -1.61 1.24
C ILE A 59 -1.94 -3.06 1.20
N ILE A 60 -2.99 -3.38 0.45
CA ILE A 60 -3.44 -4.77 0.27
C ILE A 60 -2.31 -5.60 -0.35
N ALA A 61 -1.62 -5.09 -1.37
CA ALA A 61 -0.46 -5.76 -1.95
C ALA A 61 0.66 -6.01 -0.93
N ALA A 62 0.96 -5.03 -0.06
CA ALA A 62 1.95 -5.17 1.00
C ALA A 62 1.53 -6.23 2.05
N LEU A 63 0.25 -6.33 2.38
CA LEU A 63 -0.27 -7.38 3.26
C LEU A 63 -0.09 -8.77 2.64
N TYR A 64 -0.33 -8.92 1.33
CA TYR A 64 -0.01 -10.16 0.61
C TYR A 64 1.49 -10.47 0.61
N ALA A 65 2.33 -9.45 0.47
CA ALA A 65 3.78 -9.61 0.55
C ALA A 65 4.23 -10.08 1.94
N MET A 66 3.67 -9.51 3.01
CA MET A 66 3.95 -9.95 4.38
C MET A 66 3.48 -11.39 4.64
N GLN A 67 2.31 -11.78 4.12
CA GLN A 67 1.84 -13.16 4.20
C GLN A 67 2.80 -14.12 3.50
N LEU A 68 3.27 -13.74 2.30
CA LEU A 68 4.25 -14.54 1.54
C LEU A 68 5.54 -14.73 2.34
N ALA A 69 6.05 -13.65 2.95
CA ALA A 69 7.24 -13.71 3.80
C ALA A 69 7.05 -14.61 5.03
N TRP A 70 5.86 -14.53 5.65
CA TRP A 70 5.53 -15.36 6.82
C TRP A 70 5.51 -16.85 6.47
N ILE A 71 4.87 -17.21 5.35
CA ILE A 71 4.80 -18.60 4.87
C ILE A 71 6.21 -19.11 4.52
N ASP A 72 7.04 -18.31 3.81
CA ASP A 72 8.43 -18.66 3.49
C ASP A 72 9.26 -18.89 4.77
N TYR A 73 9.08 -18.08 5.80
CA TYR A 73 9.74 -18.22 7.09
C TYR A 73 9.32 -19.51 7.81
N GLN A 74 8.02 -19.84 7.82
CA GLN A 74 7.52 -21.06 8.45
C GLN A 74 8.02 -22.34 7.74
N LEU A 75 8.05 -22.31 6.41
CA LEU A 75 8.57 -23.42 5.60
C LEU A 75 10.05 -23.67 5.89
N LYS A 76 10.87 -22.61 5.99
CA LYS A 76 12.30 -22.74 6.31
C LYS A 76 12.58 -23.30 7.69
N ASN A 77 11.70 -22.99 8.66
CA ASN A 77 11.88 -23.48 10.04
C ASN A 77 11.27 -24.85 10.32
N LYS A 78 10.83 -25.60 9.30
CA LYS A 78 10.23 -26.94 9.41
C LYS A 78 9.09 -27.05 10.46
N LYS A 79 8.48 -25.92 10.83
CA LYS A 79 7.41 -25.86 11.85
C LYS A 79 6.04 -26.27 11.28
N LEU A 80 5.95 -26.44 9.98
CA LEU A 80 4.75 -26.91 9.31
C LEU A 80 4.92 -28.40 9.01
N ALA A 81 4.27 -29.24 9.82
CA ALA A 81 3.89 -30.57 9.38
C ALA A 81 3.07 -30.41 8.09
N PHE A 82 3.39 -31.20 7.07
CA PHE A 82 2.74 -31.22 5.76
C PHE A 82 1.21 -31.33 5.92
N ASN A 83 0.52 -30.23 6.14
CA ASN A 83 -0.92 -30.18 5.95
C ASN A 83 -1.20 -29.86 4.50
N HIS A 84 -1.89 -30.77 3.86
CA HIS A 84 -2.24 -30.81 2.43
C HIS A 84 -3.08 -29.61 1.92
N GLU A 85 -3.34 -28.59 2.73
CA GLU A 85 -4.26 -27.46 2.45
C GLU A 85 -3.58 -26.13 2.17
N MET A 86 -2.24 -26.08 1.98
CA MET A 86 -1.60 -24.79 1.70
C MET A 86 -1.80 -24.38 0.25
N PRO A 87 -2.34 -23.17 0.01
CA PRO A 87 -2.38 -22.62 -1.34
C PRO A 87 -0.95 -22.50 -1.88
N PRO A 88 -0.69 -22.92 -3.12
CA PRO A 88 0.65 -22.86 -3.67
C PRO A 88 1.17 -21.43 -3.63
N LEU A 89 2.37 -21.23 -3.06
CA LEU A 89 3.04 -19.92 -2.94
C LEU A 89 2.97 -19.11 -4.24
N MET A 90 3.05 -19.78 -5.38
CA MET A 90 2.95 -19.16 -6.70
C MET A 90 1.63 -18.42 -6.96
N VAL A 91 0.51 -18.90 -6.39
CA VAL A 91 -0.80 -18.27 -6.57
C VAL A 91 -0.87 -16.97 -5.78
N ILE A 92 -0.32 -16.97 -4.56
CA ILE A 92 -0.27 -15.78 -3.70
C ILE A 92 0.64 -14.72 -4.33
N GLU A 93 1.81 -15.12 -4.80
CA GLU A 93 2.77 -14.26 -5.49
C GLU A 93 2.15 -13.61 -6.74
N ARG A 94 1.49 -14.39 -7.59
CA ARG A 94 0.80 -13.87 -8.78
C ARG A 94 -0.28 -12.85 -8.44
N LYS A 95 -1.10 -13.13 -7.42
CA LYS A 95 -2.15 -12.20 -6.96
C LYS A 95 -1.55 -10.91 -6.42
N MET A 96 -0.48 -11.00 -5.63
CA MET A 96 0.24 -9.85 -5.09
C MET A 96 0.73 -8.94 -6.23
N PHE A 97 1.40 -9.50 -7.25
CA PHE A 97 1.88 -8.71 -8.39
C PHE A 97 0.76 -8.06 -9.17
N HIS A 98 -0.35 -8.77 -9.40
CA HIS A 98 -1.49 -8.20 -10.11
C HIS A 98 -2.10 -7.01 -9.35
N ILE A 99 -2.26 -7.13 -8.04
CA ILE A 99 -2.75 -6.05 -7.18
C ILE A 99 -1.75 -4.89 -7.16
N THR A 100 -0.45 -5.17 -7.05
CA THR A 100 0.61 -4.15 -7.12
C THR A 100 0.57 -3.39 -8.43
N GLN A 101 0.40 -4.08 -9.57
CA GLN A 101 0.31 -3.46 -10.89
C GLN A 101 -0.88 -2.50 -10.99
N VAL A 102 -2.07 -2.94 -10.53
CA VAL A 102 -3.26 -2.08 -10.48
C VAL A 102 -3.01 -0.86 -9.59
N GLY A 103 -2.42 -1.06 -8.40
CA GLY A 103 -2.09 0.02 -7.48
C GLY A 103 -1.11 1.04 -8.08
N VAL A 104 -0.10 0.59 -8.83
CA VAL A 104 0.86 1.46 -9.50
C VAL A 104 0.22 2.27 -10.62
N VAL A 105 -0.69 1.68 -11.39
CA VAL A 105 -1.47 2.41 -12.41
C VAL A 105 -2.30 3.50 -11.75
N LEU A 106 -3.01 3.19 -10.67
CA LEU A 106 -3.78 4.18 -9.90
C LEU A 106 -2.88 5.28 -9.30
N LEU A 107 -1.70 4.92 -8.79
CA LEU A 107 -0.73 5.87 -8.28
C LEU A 107 -0.22 6.81 -9.38
N THR A 108 0.03 6.28 -10.58
CA THR A 108 0.43 7.09 -11.75
C THR A 108 -0.67 8.09 -12.12
N LEU A 109 -1.93 7.65 -12.15
CA LEU A 109 -3.08 8.54 -12.40
C LEU A 109 -3.21 9.59 -11.29
N THR A 110 -2.96 9.21 -10.04
CA THR A 110 -2.95 10.14 -8.90
C THR A 110 -1.87 11.21 -9.06
N LEU A 111 -0.65 10.83 -9.43
CA LEU A 111 0.44 11.78 -9.67
C LEU A 111 0.11 12.72 -10.84
N CYS A 112 -0.42 12.20 -11.95
CA CYS A 112 -0.85 13.00 -13.08
C CYS A 112 -1.94 14.01 -12.69
N THR A 113 -3.00 13.56 -12.01
CA THR A 113 -4.07 14.46 -11.54
C THR A 113 -3.57 15.49 -10.56
N GLY A 114 -2.63 15.14 -9.66
CA GLY A 114 -1.98 16.05 -8.74
C GLY A 114 -1.26 17.18 -9.48
N LEU A 115 -0.46 16.87 -10.51
CA LEU A 115 0.24 17.85 -11.33
C LEU A 115 -0.71 18.82 -12.03
N PHE A 116 -1.87 18.36 -12.50
CA PHE A 116 -2.82 19.19 -13.26
C PHE A 116 -3.72 20.05 -12.36
N TYR A 117 -4.14 19.54 -11.20
CA TYR A 117 -5.18 20.19 -10.39
C TYR A 117 -4.66 20.90 -9.15
N MET A 118 -3.48 20.54 -8.63
CA MET A 118 -2.90 21.22 -7.47
C MET A 118 -2.05 22.41 -7.91
N LYS A 119 -2.63 23.62 -7.89
CA LYS A 119 -1.92 24.87 -8.24
C LYS A 119 -0.75 25.18 -7.29
N ASN A 120 -0.71 24.59 -6.09
CA ASN A 120 0.31 24.83 -5.07
C ASN A 120 1.05 23.54 -4.66
N LEU A 121 1.36 22.66 -5.65
CA LEU A 121 2.15 21.43 -5.41
C LEU A 121 3.51 21.71 -4.76
N PHE A 122 4.12 22.86 -5.08
CA PHE A 122 5.42 23.29 -4.56
C PHE A 122 5.31 24.19 -3.32
N SER A 123 4.14 24.33 -2.71
CA SER A 123 4.05 24.97 -1.40
C SER A 123 4.77 24.11 -0.35
N VAL A 124 5.42 24.75 0.60
CA VAL A 124 6.21 24.12 1.68
C VAL A 124 5.42 23.04 2.41
N GLU A 125 4.09 23.17 2.49
CA GLU A 125 3.21 22.22 3.18
C GLU A 125 2.93 20.93 2.39
N ASN A 126 3.05 20.94 1.06
CA ASN A 126 2.66 19.82 0.20
C ASN A 126 3.84 19.14 -0.51
N ILE A 127 5.01 19.80 -0.54
CA ILE A 127 6.20 19.30 -1.24
C ILE A 127 6.66 17.96 -0.69
N ASP A 128 6.60 17.77 0.63
CA ASP A 128 7.02 16.54 1.29
C ASP A 128 6.18 15.34 0.84
N LYS A 129 4.84 15.54 0.73
CA LYS A 129 3.91 14.50 0.27
C LYS A 129 4.17 14.15 -1.20
N ALA A 130 4.37 15.16 -2.03
CA ALA A 130 4.64 14.97 -3.45
C ALA A 130 5.94 14.21 -3.67
N VAL A 131 7.01 14.61 -3.00
CA VAL A 131 8.34 13.97 -3.09
C VAL A 131 8.28 12.52 -2.61
N LEU A 132 7.70 12.25 -1.45
CA LEU A 132 7.57 10.88 -0.92
C LEU A 132 6.70 9.99 -1.84
N SER A 133 5.63 10.54 -2.43
CA SER A 133 4.79 9.79 -3.36
C SER A 133 5.54 9.45 -4.66
N ILE A 134 6.37 10.35 -5.17
CA ILE A 134 7.22 10.11 -6.34
C ILE A 134 8.28 9.06 -6.00
N ILE A 135 8.93 9.13 -4.86
CA ILE A 135 9.91 8.12 -4.42
C ILE A 135 9.25 6.75 -4.32
N ALA A 136 8.08 6.66 -3.69
CA ALA A 136 7.32 5.41 -3.60
C ALA A 136 6.97 4.86 -4.99
N TRP A 137 6.56 5.72 -5.91
CA TRP A 137 6.29 5.34 -7.31
C TRP A 137 7.51 4.74 -7.99
N PHE A 138 8.69 5.36 -7.85
CA PHE A 138 9.94 4.79 -8.37
C PHE A 138 10.26 3.42 -7.76
N VAL A 139 10.08 3.25 -6.45
CA VAL A 139 10.29 1.97 -5.78
C VAL A 139 9.40 0.87 -6.38
N TYR A 140 8.13 1.18 -6.66
CA TYR A 140 7.20 0.23 -7.28
C TYR A 140 7.51 -0.02 -8.76
N ILE A 141 7.95 0.98 -9.52
CA ILE A 141 8.40 0.80 -10.91
C ILE A 141 9.61 -0.14 -10.94
N VAL A 142 10.60 0.07 -10.08
CA VAL A 142 11.78 -0.81 -9.97
C VAL A 142 11.36 -2.23 -9.59
N LEU A 143 10.41 -2.38 -8.67
CA LEU A 143 9.86 -3.68 -8.28
C LEU A 143 9.23 -4.41 -9.46
N LEU A 144 8.36 -3.73 -10.22
CA LEU A 144 7.69 -4.33 -11.39
C LEU A 144 8.69 -4.64 -12.50
N TRP A 145 9.62 -3.73 -12.77
CA TRP A 145 10.66 -3.94 -13.77
C TRP A 145 11.55 -5.14 -13.41
N GLY A 146 12.01 -5.21 -12.15
CA GLY A 146 12.82 -6.33 -11.65
C GLY A 146 12.07 -7.67 -11.71
N HIS A 147 10.77 -7.67 -11.49
CA HIS A 147 9.96 -8.88 -11.63
C HIS A 147 9.86 -9.33 -13.09
N TYR A 148 9.58 -8.42 -14.04
CA TYR A 148 9.35 -8.78 -15.44
C TYR A 148 10.65 -9.04 -16.23
N HIS A 149 11.73 -8.31 -15.95
CA HIS A 149 13.00 -8.44 -16.67
C HIS A 149 14.01 -9.36 -15.99
N GLU A 150 14.14 -9.24 -14.68
CA GLU A 150 15.13 -9.97 -13.89
C GLU A 150 14.56 -11.22 -13.22
N GLY A 151 13.24 -11.44 -13.31
CA GLY A 151 12.57 -12.56 -12.66
C GLY A 151 12.65 -12.53 -11.13
N TRP A 152 12.70 -11.34 -10.52
CA TRP A 152 12.77 -11.20 -9.07
C TRP A 152 11.60 -11.90 -8.39
N ARG A 153 11.92 -12.71 -7.38
CA ARG A 153 10.98 -13.52 -6.61
C ARG A 153 11.35 -13.55 -5.12
N GLY A 154 10.36 -13.90 -4.31
CA GLY A 154 10.56 -14.16 -2.88
C GLY A 154 10.91 -12.90 -2.08
N ARG A 155 11.95 -12.99 -1.25
CA ARG A 155 12.27 -12.01 -0.22
C ARG A 155 12.55 -10.59 -0.74
N ARG A 156 13.17 -10.46 -1.92
CA ARG A 156 13.44 -9.14 -2.52
C ARG A 156 12.15 -8.39 -2.83
N VAL A 157 11.21 -9.07 -3.45
CA VAL A 157 9.90 -8.51 -3.82
C VAL A 157 9.11 -8.07 -2.59
N VAL A 158 9.15 -8.86 -1.53
CA VAL A 158 8.50 -8.52 -0.26
C VAL A 158 9.08 -7.22 0.30
N TRP A 159 10.41 -7.09 0.34
CA TRP A 159 11.05 -5.89 0.88
C TRP A 159 10.71 -4.62 0.09
N PHE A 160 10.74 -4.67 -1.24
CA PHE A 160 10.38 -3.54 -2.08
C PHE A 160 8.90 -3.15 -1.92
N ASN A 161 8.00 -4.14 -1.82
CA ASN A 161 6.58 -3.89 -1.66
C ASN A 161 6.26 -3.25 -0.30
N VAL A 162 6.84 -3.79 0.79
CA VAL A 162 6.67 -3.25 2.14
C VAL A 162 7.33 -1.87 2.28
N ALA A 163 8.52 -1.67 1.69
CA ALA A 163 9.19 -0.38 1.70
C ALA A 163 8.36 0.69 0.95
N GLY A 164 7.84 0.37 -0.24
CA GLY A 164 6.97 1.27 -0.99
C GLY A 164 5.71 1.65 -0.22
N ALA A 165 5.05 0.68 0.41
CA ALA A 165 3.88 0.93 1.25
C ALA A 165 4.22 1.77 2.50
N GLY A 166 5.37 1.52 3.12
CA GLY A 166 5.88 2.32 4.24
C GLY A 166 6.13 3.78 3.86
N ILE A 167 6.76 4.03 2.72
CA ILE A 167 7.00 5.39 2.22
C ILE A 167 5.67 6.10 1.92
N LEU A 168 4.69 5.42 1.31
CA LEU A 168 3.36 5.99 1.09
C LEU A 168 2.63 6.29 2.39
N THR A 169 2.74 5.41 3.38
CA THR A 169 2.16 5.66 4.72
C THR A 169 2.80 6.88 5.37
N LEU A 170 4.13 7.03 5.26
CA LEU A 170 4.83 8.24 5.72
C LEU A 170 4.39 9.49 4.95
N ALA A 171 4.16 9.39 3.63
CA ALA A 171 3.67 10.51 2.84
C ALA A 171 2.29 10.99 3.31
N TYR A 172 1.40 10.04 3.66
CA TYR A 172 0.04 10.36 4.13
C TYR A 172 -0.01 10.88 5.55
N PHE A 173 0.73 10.26 6.47
CA PHE A 173 0.66 10.54 7.90
C PHE A 173 1.85 11.36 8.41
N GLY A 174 3.03 11.21 7.81
CA GLY A 174 4.28 11.80 8.30
C GLY A 174 4.30 13.33 8.23
N SER A 175 3.70 13.93 7.22
CA SER A 175 3.61 15.38 7.10
C SER A 175 2.82 16.05 8.23
N ARG A 176 1.84 15.34 8.79
CA ARG A 176 1.06 15.82 9.94
C ARG A 176 1.84 15.68 11.24
N PHE A 177 2.60 14.59 11.39
CA PHE A 177 3.49 14.42 12.54
C PHE A 177 4.55 15.51 12.61
N ILE A 178 5.18 15.84 11.49
CA ILE A 178 6.21 16.89 11.44
C ILE A 178 5.62 18.27 11.77
N GLN A 179 4.45 18.60 11.24
CA GLN A 179 3.77 19.86 11.55
C GLN A 179 3.37 20.00 13.02
N GLN A 180 3.00 18.91 13.67
CA GLN A 180 2.60 18.89 15.08
C GLN A 180 3.79 19.00 16.05
N PHE A 181 5.01 18.60 15.63
CA PHE A 181 6.23 18.69 16.43
C PHE A 181 7.11 19.90 16.09
N ALA A 182 6.90 20.55 14.95
CA ALA A 182 7.67 21.70 14.49
C ALA A 182 6.98 23.05 14.78
N GLY A 183 5.73 23.05 15.27
CA GLY A 183 4.99 24.23 15.75
C GLY A 183 4.86 24.20 17.26
#